data_ad5c2b389fc06dc550425cb8edef57e3
#
_entry.id   ad5c2b389fc06dc550425cb8edef57e3
#
_cell.length_a   1.000
_cell.length_b   1.000
_cell.length_c   1.000
_cell.angle_alpha   90.00
_cell.angle_beta   90.00
_cell.angle_gamma   90.00
#
_symmetry.space_group_name_H-M   'P 1'
#
loop_
_entity.id
_entity.type
_entity.pdbx_description
1 polymer ?
#
loop_
_entity_poly.entity_id
_entity_poly.type
_entity_poly.pdbx_seq_one_letter_code
_entity_poly.pdbx_strand_id
1 'polypeptide(L)'
;MLIPASLASAAEKPVQICLGEGNEWAPFTYWERKDGVPDTSRLTGSATTLVLDAIKKNGLSYQIRYLPWARVQQELADYHQNGLCELTWDASYKPERAEFAFYSVPLYYTHLGFFYLKRRYPEAPDLQTVNSSRVCGVIGYNYAPYGLSQDPRRVKQLQQALDMMGRDRCDFLPSEIEPLVGGLTLGIYQSEPGLLNLALPSRKGFYLLVSKGSPRAYELVTRLNQTLVAFQEQGHAEEVMRRFLPPME
;
A
#
# COMPACT_ATOMS: atom_id res chain seq x y z
N MET A 1 -13.43 36.57 43.94
CA MET A 1 -12.59 36.59 42.72
C MET A 1 -12.39 35.10 42.34
N LEU A 2 -13.21 34.59 41.41
CA LEU A 2 -13.15 33.20 40.95
C LEU A 2 -12.19 33.12 39.79
N ILE A 3 -11.08 32.39 39.99
CA ILE A 3 -10.11 32.07 38.93
C ILE A 3 -10.75 30.96 38.08
N PRO A 4 -10.91 31.12 36.75
CA PRO A 4 -11.39 30.03 35.92
C PRO A 4 -10.33 28.94 35.87
N ALA A 5 -10.68 27.73 36.30
CA ALA A 5 -9.85 26.54 36.10
C ALA A 5 -9.72 26.31 34.57
N SER A 6 -8.52 26.53 34.04
CA SER A 6 -8.16 26.15 32.67
C SER A 6 -8.23 24.62 32.59
N LEU A 7 -9.23 24.09 31.91
CA LEU A 7 -9.29 22.69 31.52
C LEU A 7 -8.13 22.44 30.55
N ALA A 8 -7.00 21.96 31.06
CA ALA A 8 -5.94 21.43 30.21
C ALA A 8 -6.53 20.25 29.42
N SER A 9 -6.78 20.44 28.14
CA SER A 9 -7.15 19.34 27.24
C SER A 9 -6.03 18.30 27.29
N ALA A 10 -6.34 17.12 27.78
CA ALA A 10 -5.39 16.01 27.74
C ALA A 10 -4.97 15.80 26.30
N ALA A 11 -3.68 15.87 26.01
CA ALA A 11 -3.14 15.68 24.66
C ALA A 11 -3.63 14.32 24.12
N GLU A 12 -4.24 14.35 22.94
CA GLU A 12 -4.75 13.16 22.27
C GLU A 12 -3.59 12.17 22.02
N LYS A 13 -3.83 10.88 22.32
CA LYS A 13 -2.79 9.85 22.15
C LYS A 13 -2.32 9.80 20.68
N PRO A 14 -1.00 9.65 20.42
CA PRO A 14 -0.48 9.51 19.07
C PRO A 14 -1.16 8.37 18.32
N VAL A 15 -1.49 8.59 17.05
CA VAL A 15 -2.01 7.56 16.16
C VAL A 15 -0.94 6.48 15.95
N GLN A 16 -1.26 5.22 16.27
CA GLN A 16 -0.34 4.10 16.10
C GLN A 16 -0.45 3.57 14.66
N ILE A 17 0.54 3.89 13.86
CA ILE A 17 0.57 3.54 12.43
C ILE A 17 1.46 2.33 12.23
N CYS A 18 1.01 1.34 11.45
CA CYS A 18 1.84 0.24 11.00
C CYS A 18 1.89 0.20 9.48
N LEU A 19 3.08 0.02 8.93
CA LEU A 19 3.32 -0.10 7.49
C LEU A 19 4.03 -1.41 7.16
N GLY A 20 3.95 -1.81 5.89
CA GLY A 20 4.59 -3.02 5.39
C GLY A 20 6.12 -2.92 5.45
N GLU A 21 6.77 -3.89 6.11
CA GLU A 21 8.22 -4.03 6.12
C GLU A 21 8.70 -4.81 4.89
N GLY A 22 9.81 -4.37 4.28
CA GLY A 22 10.48 -5.09 3.18
C GLY A 22 9.77 -5.08 1.83
N ASN A 23 8.64 -4.38 1.71
CA ASN A 23 7.91 -4.18 0.47
C ASN A 23 7.59 -2.70 0.31
N GLU A 24 8.60 -1.92 -0.08
CA GLU A 24 8.38 -0.52 -0.44
C GLU A 24 7.42 -0.44 -1.64
N TRP A 25 6.53 0.54 -1.62
CA TRP A 25 5.40 0.64 -2.54
C TRP A 25 5.50 1.93 -3.37
N ALA A 26 6.65 2.12 -4.04
CA ALA A 26 6.89 3.31 -4.87
C ALA A 26 5.95 3.36 -6.08
N PRO A 27 5.43 4.53 -6.42
CA PRO A 27 5.73 5.86 -5.90
C PRO A 27 4.84 6.31 -4.75
N PHE A 28 4.07 5.42 -4.12
CA PHE A 28 3.06 5.74 -3.11
C PHE A 28 3.63 5.81 -1.70
N THR A 29 4.44 4.81 -1.30
CA THR A 29 5.07 4.72 0.03
C THR A 29 6.41 4.02 -0.07
N TYR A 30 7.50 4.75 0.12
CA TYR A 30 8.86 4.23 0.03
C TYR A 30 9.84 5.14 0.78
N TRP A 31 11.09 4.70 0.97
CA TRP A 31 12.14 5.50 1.55
C TRP A 31 12.80 6.41 0.50
N GLU A 32 13.05 7.66 0.84
CA GLU A 32 13.93 8.50 0.02
C GLU A 32 15.28 7.81 -0.19
N ARG A 33 15.89 8.04 -1.35
CA ARG A 33 17.18 7.46 -1.69
C ARG A 33 18.19 8.53 -2.00
N LYS A 34 19.40 8.33 -1.45
CA LYS A 34 20.58 9.09 -1.83
C LYS A 34 21.58 8.12 -2.44
N ASP A 35 21.96 8.34 -3.69
CA ASP A 35 22.87 7.47 -4.45
C ASP A 35 22.45 5.98 -4.45
N GLY A 36 21.12 5.73 -4.55
CA GLY A 36 20.52 4.40 -4.53
C GLY A 36 20.35 3.79 -3.13
N VAL A 37 20.90 4.38 -2.08
CA VAL A 37 20.81 3.88 -0.70
C VAL A 37 19.56 4.48 -0.03
N PRO A 38 18.67 3.65 0.57
CA PRO A 38 17.49 4.14 1.25
C PRO A 38 17.86 4.88 2.55
N ASP A 39 17.28 6.08 2.71
CA ASP A 39 17.30 6.81 3.97
C ASP A 39 16.06 6.42 4.80
N THR A 40 16.21 5.48 5.69
CA THR A 40 15.10 4.96 6.52
C THR A 40 14.56 5.95 7.54
N SER A 41 15.14 7.16 7.65
CA SER A 41 14.59 8.26 8.42
C SER A 41 13.58 9.11 7.63
N ARG A 42 13.51 8.94 6.30
CA ARG A 42 12.73 9.79 5.39
C ARG A 42 11.75 8.95 4.56
N LEU A 43 10.61 8.64 5.18
CA LEU A 43 9.50 8.02 4.46
C LEU A 43 8.86 9.04 3.52
N THR A 44 8.63 8.66 2.26
CA THR A 44 8.11 9.51 1.20
C THR A 44 7.11 8.79 0.31
N GLY A 45 6.60 9.48 -0.71
CA GLY A 45 5.63 8.96 -1.66
C GLY A 45 4.30 9.69 -1.59
N SER A 46 3.48 9.52 -2.63
CA SER A 46 2.23 10.27 -2.75
C SER A 46 1.21 9.91 -1.65
N ALA A 47 1.02 8.62 -1.36
CA ALA A 47 0.11 8.19 -0.30
C ALA A 47 0.63 8.60 1.08
N THR A 48 1.94 8.45 1.33
CA THR A 48 2.59 8.92 2.55
C THR A 48 2.32 10.41 2.78
N THR A 49 2.57 11.25 1.75
CA THR A 49 2.35 12.69 1.84
C THR A 49 0.90 13.01 2.16
N LEU A 50 -0.06 12.46 1.40
CA LEU A 50 -1.49 12.71 1.61
C LEU A 50 -1.96 12.32 3.02
N VAL A 51 -1.55 11.15 3.50
CA VAL A 51 -1.97 10.65 4.82
C VAL A 51 -1.33 11.48 5.94
N LEU A 52 -0.04 11.76 5.87
CA LEU A 52 0.65 12.53 6.91
C LEU A 52 0.19 14.00 6.93
N ASP A 53 -0.08 14.60 5.77
CA ASP A 53 -0.68 15.94 5.69
C ASP A 53 -2.09 15.95 6.29
N ALA A 54 -2.90 14.92 6.05
CA ALA A 54 -4.22 14.80 6.66
C ALA A 54 -4.14 14.65 8.19
N ILE A 55 -3.21 13.84 8.71
CA ILE A 55 -2.96 13.69 10.14
C ILE A 55 -2.55 15.03 10.76
N LYS A 56 -1.58 15.72 10.13
CA LYS A 56 -1.09 17.04 10.58
C LYS A 56 -2.19 18.10 10.56
N LYS A 57 -2.99 18.17 9.48
CA LYS A 57 -4.10 19.12 9.36
C LYS A 57 -5.17 18.93 10.44
N ASN A 58 -5.31 17.70 10.94
CA ASN A 58 -6.19 17.38 12.07
C ASN A 58 -5.55 17.60 13.46
N GLY A 59 -4.32 18.12 13.54
CA GLY A 59 -3.61 18.36 14.81
C GLY A 59 -3.20 17.06 15.53
N LEU A 60 -3.18 15.93 14.84
CA LEU A 60 -2.85 14.62 15.41
C LEU A 60 -1.34 14.39 15.39
N SER A 61 -0.82 13.80 16.46
CA SER A 61 0.51 13.21 16.48
C SER A 61 0.45 11.72 16.11
N TYR A 62 1.57 11.14 15.69
CA TYR A 62 1.62 9.75 15.25
C TYR A 62 2.96 9.08 15.58
N GLN A 63 2.94 7.75 15.57
CA GLN A 63 4.13 6.90 15.62
C GLN A 63 4.03 5.84 14.53
N ILE A 64 5.11 5.59 13.78
CA ILE A 64 5.15 4.60 12.70
C ILE A 64 5.97 3.39 13.14
N ARG A 65 5.46 2.19 12.85
CA ARG A 65 6.13 0.90 12.99
C ARG A 65 6.10 0.16 11.68
N TYR A 66 7.10 -0.66 11.44
CA TYR A 66 7.22 -1.49 10.25
C TYR A 66 7.11 -2.96 10.65
N LEU A 67 6.22 -3.70 9.99
CA LEU A 67 5.92 -5.11 10.23
C LEU A 67 5.69 -5.80 8.89
N PRO A 68 5.92 -7.11 8.78
CA PRO A 68 5.45 -7.86 7.60
C PRO A 68 3.98 -7.58 7.33
N TRP A 69 3.59 -7.37 6.06
CA TRP A 69 2.24 -6.89 5.72
C TRP A 69 1.11 -7.75 6.30
N ALA A 70 1.28 -9.07 6.30
CA ALA A 70 0.30 -9.96 6.95
C ALA A 70 0.15 -9.69 8.46
N ARG A 71 1.27 -9.31 9.13
CA ARG A 71 1.26 -8.96 10.55
C ARG A 71 0.59 -7.61 10.80
N VAL A 72 0.78 -6.62 9.91
CA VAL A 72 0.04 -5.34 9.98
C VAL A 72 -1.47 -5.59 10.02
N GLN A 73 -1.98 -6.46 9.16
CA GLN A 73 -3.42 -6.78 9.10
C GLN A 73 -3.89 -7.46 10.38
N GLN A 74 -3.11 -8.39 10.91
CA GLN A 74 -3.41 -9.07 12.17
C GLN A 74 -3.46 -8.08 13.35
N GLU A 75 -2.45 -7.19 13.44
CA GLU A 75 -2.38 -6.20 14.52
C GLU A 75 -3.48 -5.14 14.45
N LEU A 76 -3.96 -4.79 13.23
CA LEU A 76 -5.16 -3.98 13.09
C LEU A 76 -6.41 -4.69 13.62
N ALA A 77 -6.57 -5.97 13.30
CA ALA A 77 -7.70 -6.77 13.79
C ALA A 77 -7.67 -6.90 15.32
N ASP A 78 -6.48 -7.07 15.90
CA ASP A 78 -6.25 -7.29 17.31
C ASP A 78 -6.01 -6.00 18.13
N TYR A 79 -6.23 -4.81 17.56
CA TYR A 79 -5.93 -3.53 18.22
C TYR A 79 -6.57 -3.41 19.62
N HIS A 80 -7.78 -3.90 19.81
CA HIS A 80 -8.48 -3.87 21.10
C HIS A 80 -7.74 -4.65 22.19
N GLN A 81 -6.84 -5.58 21.84
CA GLN A 81 -6.06 -6.39 22.78
C GLN A 81 -4.69 -5.75 23.09
N ASN A 82 -4.04 -5.17 22.10
CA ASN A 82 -2.64 -4.77 22.20
C ASN A 82 -2.35 -3.28 21.94
N GLY A 83 -3.29 -2.56 21.27
CA GLY A 83 -3.12 -1.14 20.95
C GLY A 83 -1.98 -0.84 19.97
N LEU A 84 -1.51 -1.85 19.20
CA LEU A 84 -0.27 -1.73 18.44
C LEU A 84 -0.44 -1.01 17.11
N CYS A 85 -1.45 -1.37 16.30
CA CYS A 85 -1.69 -0.83 14.97
C CYS A 85 -3.10 -0.27 14.84
N GLU A 86 -3.25 1.04 14.98
CA GLU A 86 -4.53 1.74 14.88
C GLU A 86 -4.89 2.08 13.44
N LEU A 87 -3.87 2.39 12.63
CA LEU A 87 -3.99 2.88 11.27
C LEU A 87 -2.92 2.27 10.35
N THR A 88 -3.29 2.03 9.10
CA THR A 88 -2.38 1.72 8.00
C THR A 88 -2.89 2.34 6.70
N TRP A 89 -2.07 2.32 5.65
CA TRP A 89 -2.50 2.65 4.29
C TRP A 89 -1.88 1.70 3.27
N ASP A 90 -2.05 1.98 1.97
CA ASP A 90 -1.71 1.10 0.85
C ASP A 90 -2.46 -0.24 0.89
N ALA A 91 -3.67 -0.21 1.41
CA ALA A 91 -4.54 -1.38 1.50
C ALA A 91 -5.64 -1.33 0.42
N SER A 92 -5.71 -2.35 -0.42
CA SER A 92 -6.85 -2.53 -1.31
C SER A 92 -8.07 -3.07 -0.57
N TYR A 93 -9.27 -2.85 -1.13
CA TYR A 93 -10.48 -3.39 -0.54
C TYR A 93 -10.50 -4.92 -0.54
N LYS A 94 -10.85 -5.50 0.60
CA LYS A 94 -11.20 -6.90 0.80
C LYS A 94 -12.34 -7.00 1.81
N PRO A 95 -13.38 -7.85 1.57
CA PRO A 95 -14.46 -8.04 2.54
C PRO A 95 -13.94 -8.40 3.94
N GLU A 96 -12.97 -9.31 4.03
CA GLU A 96 -12.42 -9.76 5.31
C GLU A 96 -11.73 -8.64 6.08
N ARG A 97 -11.11 -7.67 5.39
CA ARG A 97 -10.55 -6.48 6.03
C ARG A 97 -11.63 -5.54 6.54
N ALA A 98 -12.77 -5.45 5.82
CA ALA A 98 -13.88 -4.61 6.23
C ALA A 98 -14.57 -5.12 7.52
N GLU A 99 -14.32 -6.36 7.94
CA GLU A 99 -14.82 -6.89 9.21
C GLU A 99 -14.14 -6.18 10.39
N PHE A 100 -12.83 -5.94 10.33
CA PHE A 100 -12.04 -5.38 11.43
C PHE A 100 -11.58 -3.93 11.23
N ALA A 101 -11.73 -3.33 10.04
CA ALA A 101 -11.29 -1.98 9.77
C ALA A 101 -12.32 -1.15 9.00
N PHE A 102 -12.35 0.17 9.26
CA PHE A 102 -12.98 1.16 8.42
C PHE A 102 -12.04 1.57 7.30
N TYR A 103 -12.59 1.75 6.09
CA TYR A 103 -11.89 2.25 4.92
C TYR A 103 -12.08 3.75 4.77
N SER A 104 -11.03 4.45 4.34
CA SER A 104 -11.14 5.83 3.89
C SER A 104 -11.79 5.92 2.50
N VAL A 105 -11.95 7.16 1.99
CA VAL A 105 -12.05 7.40 0.55
C VAL A 105 -10.76 6.91 -0.13
N PRO A 106 -10.80 6.56 -1.44
CA PRO A 106 -9.60 6.12 -2.15
C PRO A 106 -8.48 7.16 -2.09
N LEU A 107 -7.27 6.74 -1.75
CA LEU A 107 -6.07 7.56 -1.84
C LEU A 107 -5.57 7.65 -3.29
N TYR A 108 -5.58 6.51 -3.98
CA TYR A 108 -5.13 6.37 -5.38
C TYR A 108 -5.67 5.08 -6.00
N TYR A 109 -5.48 4.96 -7.31
CA TYR A 109 -5.78 3.75 -8.08
C TYR A 109 -4.55 3.29 -8.83
N THR A 110 -4.40 1.96 -8.99
CA THR A 110 -3.32 1.33 -9.76
C THR A 110 -3.90 0.50 -10.90
N HIS A 111 -3.11 0.31 -11.95
CA HIS A 111 -3.38 -0.67 -12.98
C HIS A 111 -2.88 -2.05 -12.53
N LEU A 112 -3.56 -3.08 -12.98
CA LEU A 112 -3.22 -4.46 -12.68
C LEU A 112 -2.52 -5.10 -13.88
N GLY A 113 -1.57 -6.01 -13.61
CA GLY A 113 -0.91 -6.75 -14.66
C GLY A 113 -0.35 -8.08 -14.20
N PHE A 114 -0.11 -8.97 -15.16
CA PHE A 114 0.68 -10.16 -14.95
C PHE A 114 2.07 -9.93 -15.51
N PHE A 115 3.07 -9.90 -14.64
CA PHE A 115 4.46 -9.79 -15.05
C PHE A 115 5.01 -11.15 -15.45
N TYR A 116 5.81 -11.18 -16.52
CA TYR A 116 6.41 -12.37 -17.10
C TYR A 116 7.73 -12.06 -17.78
N LEU A 117 8.56 -13.07 -18.01
CA LEU A 117 9.84 -12.90 -18.69
C LEU A 117 9.69 -13.21 -20.20
N LYS A 118 10.13 -12.27 -21.06
CA LYS A 118 10.09 -12.41 -22.53
C LYS A 118 10.76 -13.67 -23.03
N ARG A 119 11.84 -14.12 -22.37
CA ARG A 119 12.55 -15.36 -22.73
C ARG A 119 11.67 -16.61 -22.59
N ARG A 120 10.65 -16.56 -21.71
CA ARG A 120 9.71 -17.67 -21.49
C ARG A 120 8.47 -17.55 -22.38
N TYR A 121 8.05 -16.32 -22.62
CA TYR A 121 6.86 -15.99 -23.43
C TYR A 121 7.28 -14.89 -24.41
N PRO A 122 7.83 -15.28 -25.62
CA PRO A 122 8.25 -14.30 -26.63
C PRO A 122 7.11 -13.44 -27.16
N GLU A 123 5.90 -14.01 -27.20
CA GLU A 123 4.65 -13.34 -27.51
C GLU A 123 3.86 -13.07 -26.25
N ALA A 124 3.00 -12.04 -26.26
CA ALA A 124 2.17 -11.69 -25.13
C ALA A 124 1.21 -12.84 -24.78
N PRO A 125 1.24 -13.37 -23.55
CA PRO A 125 0.35 -14.45 -23.12
C PRO A 125 -1.09 -13.94 -22.98
N ASP A 126 -2.05 -14.86 -23.05
CA ASP A 126 -3.43 -14.62 -22.69
C ASP A 126 -3.73 -15.09 -21.27
N LEU A 127 -4.92 -14.80 -20.76
CA LEU A 127 -5.34 -15.16 -19.42
C LEU A 127 -5.47 -16.70 -19.24
N GLN A 128 -5.77 -17.45 -20.30
CA GLN A 128 -5.82 -18.91 -20.27
C GLN A 128 -4.42 -19.50 -20.03
N THR A 129 -3.42 -18.95 -20.70
CA THR A 129 -2.01 -19.32 -20.48
C THR A 129 -1.59 -19.02 -19.05
N VAL A 130 -1.94 -17.84 -18.51
CA VAL A 130 -1.64 -17.49 -17.11
C VAL A 130 -2.26 -18.51 -16.15
N ASN A 131 -3.54 -18.85 -16.32
CA ASN A 131 -4.28 -19.77 -15.44
C ASN A 131 -3.80 -21.22 -15.51
N SER A 132 -3.13 -21.62 -16.58
CA SER A 132 -2.52 -22.95 -16.74
C SER A 132 -1.04 -23.01 -16.33
N SER A 133 -0.49 -21.90 -15.86
CA SER A 133 0.93 -21.76 -15.54
C SER A 133 1.17 -21.62 -14.02
N ARG A 134 2.46 -21.62 -13.63
CA ARG A 134 2.86 -21.41 -12.23
C ARG A 134 2.83 -19.93 -11.89
N VAL A 135 1.90 -19.53 -11.04
CA VAL A 135 1.73 -18.13 -10.60
C VAL A 135 2.29 -17.99 -9.18
N CYS A 136 3.13 -17.00 -8.96
CA CYS A 136 3.59 -16.60 -7.62
C CYS A 136 2.90 -15.32 -7.14
N GLY A 137 2.83 -15.14 -5.82
CA GLY A 137 2.28 -13.95 -5.20
C GLY A 137 2.86 -13.73 -3.81
N VAL A 138 2.49 -12.62 -3.18
CA VAL A 138 2.96 -12.23 -1.84
C VAL A 138 1.88 -12.54 -0.80
N ILE A 139 2.30 -13.02 0.37
CA ILE A 139 1.40 -13.31 1.49
C ILE A 139 0.69 -12.01 1.92
N GLY A 140 -0.64 -12.10 2.11
CA GLY A 140 -1.46 -10.96 2.53
C GLY A 140 -1.91 -10.02 1.40
N TYR A 141 -1.41 -10.17 0.16
CA TYR A 141 -1.87 -9.39 -0.99
C TYR A 141 -3.26 -9.86 -1.47
N ASN A 142 -3.97 -8.96 -2.14
CA ASN A 142 -5.30 -9.23 -2.69
C ASN A 142 -5.20 -9.59 -4.18
N TYR A 143 -5.43 -10.87 -4.51
CA TYR A 143 -5.40 -11.37 -5.89
C TYR A 143 -6.79 -11.60 -6.50
N ALA A 144 -7.88 -11.37 -5.76
CA ALA A 144 -9.24 -11.54 -6.29
C ALA A 144 -9.51 -10.77 -7.60
N PRO A 145 -9.03 -9.51 -7.77
CA PRO A 145 -9.28 -8.76 -8.99
C PRO A 145 -8.53 -9.26 -10.24
N TYR A 146 -7.63 -10.23 -10.11
CA TYR A 146 -6.82 -10.74 -11.24
C TYR A 146 -7.50 -11.86 -12.04
N GLY A 147 -8.62 -12.40 -11.58
CA GLY A 147 -9.34 -13.45 -12.29
C GLY A 147 -8.58 -14.79 -12.36
N LEU A 148 -7.72 -15.06 -11.37
CA LEU A 148 -7.00 -16.31 -11.28
C LEU A 148 -7.94 -17.47 -10.93
N SER A 149 -7.81 -18.61 -11.63
CA SER A 149 -8.56 -19.85 -11.35
C SER A 149 -8.07 -20.58 -10.09
N GLN A 150 -6.83 -20.32 -9.66
CA GLN A 150 -6.20 -20.90 -8.49
C GLN A 150 -5.42 -19.83 -7.72
N ASP A 151 -5.30 -20.01 -6.40
CA ASP A 151 -4.45 -19.13 -5.59
C ASP A 151 -2.98 -19.22 -6.02
N PRO A 152 -2.28 -18.08 -6.13
CA PRO A 152 -0.85 -18.08 -6.45
C PRO A 152 -0.03 -18.71 -5.31
N ARG A 153 1.11 -19.32 -5.65
CA ARG A 153 2.10 -19.74 -4.66
C ARG A 153 2.64 -18.52 -3.93
N ARG A 154 2.40 -18.43 -2.63
CA ARG A 154 2.68 -17.23 -1.85
C ARG A 154 4.07 -17.26 -1.23
N VAL A 155 4.78 -16.14 -1.35
CA VAL A 155 6.09 -15.86 -0.73
C VAL A 155 6.00 -14.65 0.20
N LYS A 156 7.03 -14.41 1.00
CA LYS A 156 7.01 -13.34 2.01
C LYS A 156 7.16 -11.94 1.41
N GLN A 157 7.98 -11.80 0.37
CA GLN A 157 8.38 -10.51 -0.20
C GLN A 157 8.29 -10.54 -1.72
N LEU A 158 8.06 -9.37 -2.32
CA LEU A 158 7.95 -9.20 -3.77
C LEU A 158 9.25 -9.56 -4.50
N GLN A 159 10.42 -9.17 -3.96
CA GLN A 159 11.71 -9.55 -4.52
C GLN A 159 11.88 -11.07 -4.61
N GLN A 160 11.42 -11.81 -3.61
CA GLN A 160 11.48 -13.27 -3.64
C GLN A 160 10.63 -13.86 -4.79
N ALA A 161 9.49 -13.25 -5.12
CA ALA A 161 8.69 -13.68 -6.26
C ALA A 161 9.42 -13.41 -7.59
N LEU A 162 10.06 -12.25 -7.74
CA LEU A 162 10.90 -11.91 -8.91
C LEU A 162 12.10 -12.87 -9.06
N ASP A 163 12.77 -13.19 -7.96
CA ASP A 163 13.88 -14.17 -7.95
C ASP A 163 13.41 -15.57 -8.38
N MET A 164 12.19 -15.96 -7.98
CA MET A 164 11.61 -17.23 -8.40
C MET A 164 11.27 -17.25 -9.88
N MET A 165 10.84 -16.12 -10.46
CA MET A 165 10.66 -15.99 -11.91
C MET A 165 12.00 -16.11 -12.64
N GLY A 166 13.03 -15.42 -12.18
CA GLY A 166 14.39 -15.51 -12.73
C GLY A 166 14.96 -16.93 -12.75
N ARG A 167 14.58 -17.76 -11.78
CA ARG A 167 14.99 -19.17 -11.64
C ARG A 167 13.99 -20.16 -12.25
N ASP A 168 13.06 -19.70 -13.07
CA ASP A 168 12.01 -20.52 -13.70
C ASP A 168 11.17 -21.36 -12.72
N ARG A 169 10.99 -20.86 -11.49
CA ARG A 169 10.13 -21.48 -10.47
C ARG A 169 8.71 -20.91 -10.46
N CYS A 170 8.53 -19.75 -11.09
CA CYS A 170 7.25 -19.10 -11.38
C CYS A 170 7.28 -18.56 -12.80
N ASP A 171 6.15 -18.61 -13.47
CA ASP A 171 5.99 -18.11 -14.83
C ASP A 171 5.38 -16.70 -14.83
N PHE A 172 4.46 -16.43 -13.89
CA PHE A 172 3.75 -15.17 -13.78
C PHE A 172 3.72 -14.65 -12.34
N LEU A 173 3.75 -13.31 -12.23
CA LEU A 173 3.58 -12.55 -11.01
C LEU A 173 2.45 -11.53 -11.21
N PRO A 174 1.23 -11.75 -10.69
CA PRO A 174 0.21 -10.71 -10.62
C PRO A 174 0.68 -9.61 -9.66
N SER A 175 0.73 -8.40 -10.15
CA SER A 175 1.10 -7.22 -9.35
C SER A 175 0.45 -5.97 -9.91
N GLU A 176 0.35 -4.95 -9.06
CA GLU A 176 0.04 -3.58 -9.46
C GLU A 176 1.22 -3.05 -10.29
N ILE A 177 0.92 -2.44 -11.45
CA ILE A 177 1.94 -2.05 -12.42
C ILE A 177 2.81 -0.92 -11.86
N GLU A 178 2.19 0.16 -11.35
CA GLU A 178 2.93 1.32 -10.88
C GLU A 178 3.89 0.99 -9.72
N PRO A 179 3.49 0.25 -8.67
CA PRO A 179 4.41 -0.08 -7.58
C PRO A 179 5.57 -0.98 -8.02
N LEU A 180 5.33 -1.95 -8.87
CA LEU A 180 6.40 -2.82 -9.32
C LEU A 180 7.37 -2.09 -10.25
N VAL A 181 6.85 -1.35 -11.24
CA VAL A 181 7.68 -0.56 -12.15
C VAL A 181 8.41 0.55 -11.38
N GLY A 182 7.73 1.27 -10.50
CA GLY A 182 8.35 2.29 -9.64
C GLY A 182 9.48 1.72 -8.78
N GLY A 183 9.25 0.56 -8.18
CA GLY A 183 10.26 -0.14 -7.38
C GLY A 183 11.48 -0.58 -8.20
N LEU A 184 11.27 -1.08 -9.42
CA LEU A 184 12.35 -1.43 -10.34
C LEU A 184 13.15 -0.18 -10.78
N THR A 185 12.44 0.91 -11.13
CA THR A 185 13.07 2.17 -11.55
C THR A 185 13.95 2.78 -10.45
N LEU A 186 13.52 2.69 -9.20
CA LEU A 186 14.25 3.19 -8.05
C LEU A 186 15.30 2.21 -7.50
N GLY A 187 15.46 1.03 -8.13
CA GLY A 187 16.38 0.00 -7.65
C GLY A 187 15.98 -0.66 -6.33
N ILE A 188 14.72 -0.51 -5.93
CA ILE A 188 14.14 -1.21 -4.75
C ILE A 188 14.06 -2.70 -5.04
N TYR A 189 13.63 -3.03 -6.25
CA TYR A 189 13.53 -4.38 -6.76
C TYR A 189 14.49 -4.60 -7.93
N GLN A 190 14.90 -5.83 -8.10
CA GLN A 190 15.71 -6.30 -9.23
C GLN A 190 14.96 -7.42 -9.95
N SER A 191 15.07 -7.47 -11.25
CA SER A 191 14.52 -8.53 -12.07
C SER A 191 15.51 -8.95 -13.16
N GLU A 192 15.31 -10.14 -13.70
CA GLU A 192 15.97 -10.55 -14.94
C GLU A 192 15.60 -9.61 -16.08
N PRO A 193 16.51 -9.40 -17.06
CA PRO A 193 16.23 -8.62 -18.25
C PRO A 193 15.03 -9.17 -19.04
N GLY A 194 14.25 -8.26 -19.61
CA GLY A 194 13.08 -8.64 -20.41
C GLY A 194 11.84 -8.95 -19.57
N LEU A 195 11.73 -8.40 -18.38
CA LEU A 195 10.47 -8.40 -17.64
C LEU A 195 9.45 -7.53 -18.38
N LEU A 196 8.32 -8.11 -18.72
CA LEU A 196 7.19 -7.48 -19.39
C LEU A 196 5.94 -7.66 -18.54
N ASN A 197 4.85 -6.97 -18.89
CA ASN A 197 3.55 -7.18 -18.25
C ASN A 197 2.44 -7.31 -19.29
N LEU A 198 1.46 -8.15 -18.96
CA LEU A 198 0.15 -8.20 -19.58
C LEU A 198 -0.77 -7.33 -18.73
N ALA A 199 -1.07 -6.12 -19.18
CA ALA A 199 -1.95 -5.21 -18.47
C ALA A 199 -3.41 -5.68 -18.52
N LEU A 200 -4.11 -5.56 -17.39
CA LEU A 200 -5.53 -5.84 -17.28
C LEU A 200 -6.33 -4.53 -17.43
N PRO A 201 -7.57 -4.58 -17.94
CA PRO A 201 -8.38 -3.37 -18.11
C PRO A 201 -8.89 -2.79 -16.78
N SER A 202 -8.87 -3.59 -15.71
CA SER A 202 -9.35 -3.20 -14.38
C SER A 202 -8.32 -2.39 -13.61
N ARG A 203 -8.82 -1.46 -12.77
CA ARG A 203 -8.02 -0.70 -11.81
C ARG A 203 -8.36 -1.12 -10.40
N LYS A 204 -7.43 -0.94 -9.47
CA LYS A 204 -7.57 -1.30 -8.07
C LYS A 204 -7.37 -0.08 -7.18
N GLY A 205 -8.35 0.22 -6.34
CA GLY A 205 -8.27 1.32 -5.37
C GLY A 205 -7.48 0.92 -4.13
N PHE A 206 -6.75 1.89 -3.59
CA PHE A 206 -5.99 1.78 -2.34
C PHE A 206 -6.43 2.82 -1.34
N TYR A 207 -6.46 2.44 -0.08
CA TYR A 207 -7.14 3.14 1.00
C TYR A 207 -6.27 3.21 2.25
N LEU A 208 -6.58 4.17 3.10
CA LEU A 208 -6.23 4.16 4.50
C LEU A 208 -7.24 3.28 5.25
N LEU A 209 -6.77 2.50 6.21
CA LEU A 209 -7.57 1.69 7.11
C LEU A 209 -7.42 2.17 8.56
N VAL A 210 -8.54 2.23 9.28
CA VAL A 210 -8.55 2.47 10.73
C VAL A 210 -9.16 1.25 11.42
N SER A 211 -8.47 0.69 12.40
CA SER A 211 -8.95 -0.46 13.17
C SER A 211 -10.26 -0.13 13.88
N LYS A 212 -11.28 -0.97 13.70
CA LYS A 212 -12.56 -0.88 14.44
C LYS A 212 -12.40 -1.16 15.95
N GLY A 213 -11.29 -1.80 16.33
CA GLY A 213 -10.92 -2.04 17.72
C GLY A 213 -10.48 -0.78 18.48
N SER A 214 -10.19 0.33 17.77
CA SER A 214 -9.87 1.61 18.42
C SER A 214 -11.11 2.28 18.99
N PRO A 215 -11.07 2.80 20.24
CA PRO A 215 -12.21 3.50 20.86
C PRO A 215 -12.56 4.80 20.12
N ARG A 216 -11.65 5.37 19.31
CA ARG A 216 -11.87 6.57 18.49
C ARG A 216 -11.96 6.27 16.99
N ALA A 217 -12.12 5.00 16.60
CA ALA A 217 -12.04 4.57 15.20
C ALA A 217 -12.95 5.35 14.25
N TYR A 218 -14.24 5.50 14.63
CA TYR A 218 -15.22 6.20 13.80
C TYR A 218 -14.91 7.70 13.68
N GLU A 219 -14.55 8.35 14.77
CA GLU A 219 -14.12 9.76 14.76
C GLU A 219 -12.87 9.95 13.91
N LEU A 220 -11.86 9.11 14.11
CA LEU A 220 -10.59 9.19 13.41
C LEU A 220 -10.78 9.03 11.89
N VAL A 221 -11.50 7.99 11.44
CA VAL A 221 -11.73 7.77 10.00
C VAL A 221 -12.56 8.89 9.40
N THR A 222 -13.55 9.43 10.14
CA THR A 222 -14.42 10.53 9.67
C THR A 222 -13.60 11.82 9.47
N ARG A 223 -12.80 12.22 10.46
CA ARG A 223 -11.94 13.41 10.38
C ARG A 223 -10.94 13.31 9.23
N LEU A 224 -10.29 12.16 9.08
CA LEU A 224 -9.32 11.92 7.99
C LEU A 224 -10.03 11.92 6.63
N ASN A 225 -11.20 11.30 6.50
CA ASN A 225 -11.98 11.32 5.26
C ASN A 225 -12.39 12.72 4.84
N GLN A 226 -12.90 13.52 5.76
CA GLN A 226 -13.25 14.92 5.47
C GLN A 226 -12.05 15.72 4.93
N THR A 227 -10.87 15.49 5.52
CA THR A 227 -9.64 16.14 5.07
C THR A 227 -9.18 15.63 3.71
N LEU A 228 -9.23 14.31 3.48
CA LEU A 228 -8.84 13.70 2.19
C LEU A 228 -9.78 14.14 1.06
N VAL A 229 -11.09 14.22 1.30
CA VAL A 229 -12.06 14.76 0.34
C VAL A 229 -11.76 16.21 0.03
N ALA A 230 -11.51 17.05 1.05
CA ALA A 230 -11.13 18.44 0.85
C ALA A 230 -9.81 18.57 0.04
N PHE A 231 -8.85 17.68 0.23
CA PHE A 231 -7.62 17.64 -0.57
C PHE A 231 -7.90 17.30 -2.05
N GLN A 232 -8.85 16.41 -2.32
CA GLN A 232 -9.29 16.10 -3.69
C GLN A 232 -9.99 17.30 -4.34
N GLU A 233 -10.95 17.92 -3.64
CA GLU A 233 -11.72 19.08 -4.14
C GLU A 233 -10.86 20.32 -4.38
N GLN A 234 -9.82 20.53 -3.56
CA GLN A 234 -8.89 21.68 -3.65
C GLN A 234 -7.72 21.43 -4.63
N GLY A 235 -7.64 20.27 -5.26
CA GLY A 235 -6.54 19.90 -6.18
C GLY A 235 -5.23 19.54 -5.50
N HIS A 236 -5.15 19.55 -4.16
CA HIS A 236 -3.94 19.16 -3.42
C HIS A 236 -3.56 17.70 -3.66
N ALA A 237 -4.56 16.81 -3.68
CA ALA A 237 -4.31 15.39 -3.96
C ALA A 237 -3.70 15.19 -5.37
N GLU A 238 -4.22 15.88 -6.37
CA GLU A 238 -3.68 15.82 -7.74
C GLU A 238 -2.26 16.42 -7.83
N GLU A 239 -2.00 17.53 -7.15
CA GLU A 239 -0.66 18.13 -7.09
C GLU A 239 0.36 17.17 -6.47
N VAL A 240 0.01 16.53 -5.34
CA VAL A 240 0.85 15.52 -4.70
C VAL A 240 1.10 14.34 -5.64
N MET A 241 0.05 13.81 -6.28
CA MET A 241 0.19 12.69 -7.23
C MET A 241 1.13 13.03 -8.39
N ARG A 242 0.97 14.20 -9.02
CA ARG A 242 1.85 14.66 -10.12
C ARG A 242 3.31 14.79 -9.73
N ARG A 243 3.61 15.08 -8.48
CA ARG A 243 4.98 15.19 -7.96
C ARG A 243 5.72 13.85 -7.95
N PHE A 244 4.99 12.76 -7.75
CA PHE A 244 5.55 11.42 -7.59
C PHE A 244 5.31 10.51 -8.81
N LEU A 245 4.25 10.75 -9.57
CA LEU A 245 3.94 10.03 -10.80
C LEU A 245 4.34 10.91 -11.98
N PRO A 246 5.41 10.58 -12.73
CA PRO A 246 5.68 11.27 -13.99
C PRO A 246 4.47 11.11 -14.93
N PRO A 247 4.21 12.06 -15.83
CA PRO A 247 3.18 11.90 -16.83
C PRO A 247 3.45 10.60 -17.61
N MET A 248 2.44 9.74 -17.69
CA MET A 248 2.49 8.57 -18.57
C MET A 248 2.43 9.10 -20.01
N GLU A 249 3.55 8.96 -20.74
CA GLU A 249 3.62 9.24 -22.17
C GLU A 249 2.83 8.21 -22.96
#